data_0353f30cda972aba14025d7c480f4a9f
#
_entry.id   0353f30cda972aba14025d7c480f4a9f
#
_cell.length_a   1.000
_cell.length_b   1.000
_cell.length_c   1.000
_cell.angle_alpha   90.00
_cell.angle_beta   90.00
_cell.angle_gamma   90.00
#
_symmetry.space_group_name_H-M   'P 1'
#
loop_
_entity.id
_entity.type
_entity.pdbx_description
1 polymer ?
#
loop_
_entity_poly.entity_id
_entity_poly.type
_entity_poly.pdbx_seq_one_letter_code
_entity_poly.pdbx_strand_id
1 'polypeptide(L)'
;MKKLFKVAFFYSFIVITTISVAYGIFFINQIRCIMVSYSGTGLREVDNGIYVDPEMDDIEVQLLLLNIEQSRDRVSLFFDSITASPTIIAGPSKDIMKKYGANLRSPGMNHITFLGTYIVLGPGGLNRDVISHELVHSELVSRVGWVNRETKIPTWFDEGLALMLDYRYANSDAMWMMLTSNGKNAPELPELANMHDFMRYTEKSPFFSYVTSMREVSRWWNIVGLEGFNEFSELLKQGYSFEEAYQMTESRYTFPDVGK
;
A
#
# COMPACT_ATOMS: atom_id res chain seq x y z
N MET A 1 -15.19 -17.72 45.83
CA MET A 1 -15.29 -17.75 44.35
C MET A 1 -15.92 -16.52 43.75
N LYS A 2 -17.17 -16.12 44.10
CA LYS A 2 -17.87 -14.95 43.48
C LYS A 2 -17.13 -13.59 43.59
N LYS A 3 -16.37 -13.35 44.71
CA LYS A 3 -15.63 -12.09 44.93
C LYS A 3 -14.39 -12.04 44.04
N LEU A 4 -13.66 -13.18 43.90
CA LEU A 4 -12.49 -13.29 43.05
C LEU A 4 -12.83 -13.10 41.56
N PHE A 5 -13.98 -13.67 41.12
CA PHE A 5 -14.49 -13.52 39.77
C PHE A 5 -14.86 -12.07 39.44
N LYS A 6 -15.50 -11.35 40.36
CA LYS A 6 -15.83 -9.91 40.21
C LYS A 6 -14.55 -9.05 40.07
N VAL A 7 -13.54 -9.35 40.85
CA VAL A 7 -12.26 -8.63 40.84
C VAL A 7 -11.54 -8.90 39.52
N ALA A 8 -11.47 -10.16 39.08
CA ALA A 8 -10.84 -10.50 37.80
C ALA A 8 -11.59 -9.85 36.62
N PHE A 9 -12.91 -9.89 36.61
CA PHE A 9 -13.72 -9.24 35.59
C PHE A 9 -13.50 -7.73 35.52
N PHE A 10 -13.42 -7.05 36.67
CA PHE A 10 -13.16 -5.62 36.75
C PHE A 10 -11.77 -5.25 36.18
N TYR A 11 -10.73 -6.00 36.54
CA TYR A 11 -9.38 -5.77 35.96
C TYR A 11 -9.35 -6.06 34.47
N SER A 12 -9.97 -7.13 34.00
CA SER A 12 -10.08 -7.43 32.57
C SER A 12 -10.79 -6.31 31.80
N PHE A 13 -11.87 -5.76 32.36
CA PHE A 13 -12.60 -4.64 31.78
C PHE A 13 -11.70 -3.39 31.66
N ILE A 14 -10.97 -3.04 32.73
CA ILE A 14 -10.03 -1.90 32.71
C ILE A 14 -8.96 -2.11 31.63
N VAL A 15 -8.35 -3.29 31.57
CA VAL A 15 -7.30 -3.61 30.59
C VAL A 15 -7.85 -3.49 29.18
N ILE A 16 -9.00 -4.09 28.88
CA ILE A 16 -9.63 -4.03 27.56
C ILE A 16 -9.96 -2.57 27.20
N THR A 17 -10.54 -1.80 28.13
CA THR A 17 -10.86 -0.40 27.88
C THR A 17 -9.61 0.43 27.60
N THR A 18 -8.54 0.22 28.39
CA THR A 18 -7.26 0.94 28.20
C THR A 18 -6.64 0.61 26.85
N ILE A 19 -6.63 -0.68 26.47
CA ILE A 19 -6.14 -1.12 25.14
C ILE A 19 -6.98 -0.50 24.03
N SER A 20 -8.32 -0.51 24.16
CA SER A 20 -9.23 0.07 23.16
C SER A 20 -9.03 1.58 22.98
N VAL A 21 -8.85 2.31 24.09
CA VAL A 21 -8.56 3.75 24.05
C VAL A 21 -7.21 4.02 23.42
N ALA A 22 -6.16 3.28 23.83
CA ALA A 22 -4.83 3.40 23.24
C ALA A 22 -4.87 3.10 21.73
N TYR A 23 -5.52 2.00 21.33
CA TYR A 23 -5.72 1.66 19.93
C TYR A 23 -6.46 2.79 19.17
N GLY A 24 -7.54 3.32 19.73
CA GLY A 24 -8.27 4.43 19.15
C GLY A 24 -7.43 5.69 18.93
N ILE A 25 -6.50 5.99 19.83
CA ILE A 25 -5.58 7.14 19.71
C ILE A 25 -4.55 6.88 18.60
N PHE A 26 -3.93 5.70 18.58
CA PHE A 26 -2.90 5.36 17.60
C PHE A 26 -3.47 5.20 16.18
N PHE A 27 -4.68 4.68 16.03
CA PHE A 27 -5.31 4.38 14.75
C PHE A 27 -6.48 5.33 14.41
N ILE A 28 -6.50 6.53 15.00
CA ILE A 28 -7.59 7.49 14.82
C ILE A 28 -7.83 7.84 13.34
N ASN A 29 -6.79 7.90 12.54
CA ASN A 29 -6.87 8.24 11.12
C ASN A 29 -7.52 7.10 10.32
N GLN A 30 -7.12 5.85 10.57
CA GLN A 30 -7.75 4.67 9.99
C GLN A 30 -9.23 4.58 10.39
N ILE A 31 -9.53 4.83 11.66
CA ILE A 31 -10.93 4.87 12.16
C ILE A 31 -11.73 5.95 11.41
N ARG A 32 -11.16 7.14 11.21
CA ARG A 32 -11.81 8.19 10.43
C ARG A 32 -12.07 7.77 8.99
N CYS A 33 -11.10 7.11 8.34
CA CYS A 33 -11.29 6.57 7.00
C CYS A 33 -12.42 5.53 6.96
N ILE A 34 -12.45 4.60 7.92
CA ILE A 34 -13.51 3.60 8.02
C ILE A 34 -14.88 4.28 8.20
N MET A 35 -14.95 5.33 9.00
CA MET A 35 -16.22 6.04 9.29
C MET A 35 -16.74 6.88 8.12
N VAL A 36 -15.95 7.14 7.09
CA VAL A 36 -16.38 7.95 5.93
C VAL A 36 -17.64 7.38 5.29
N SER A 37 -17.72 6.06 5.14
CA SER A 37 -18.86 5.37 4.53
C SER A 37 -20.10 5.28 5.44
N TYR A 38 -19.96 5.57 6.75
CA TYR A 38 -21.02 5.35 7.73
C TYR A 38 -21.58 6.63 8.37
N SER A 39 -20.86 7.74 8.30
CA SER A 39 -21.26 8.98 8.96
C SER A 39 -21.05 10.18 8.07
N GLY A 40 -21.91 11.19 8.21
CA GLY A 40 -21.75 12.48 7.54
C GLY A 40 -20.46 13.16 7.98
N THR A 41 -19.39 12.93 7.22
CA THR A 41 -18.03 13.42 7.52
C THR A 41 -17.78 14.84 7.01
N GLY A 42 -18.75 15.42 6.32
CA GLY A 42 -18.62 16.68 5.59
C GLY A 42 -17.96 16.52 4.22
N LEU A 43 -17.64 15.28 3.80
CA LEU A 43 -17.20 14.99 2.43
C LEU A 43 -18.41 14.74 1.52
N ARG A 44 -18.24 15.00 0.22
CA ARG A 44 -19.23 14.73 -0.83
C ARG A 44 -18.89 13.38 -1.49
N GLU A 45 -19.83 12.43 -1.44
CA GLU A 45 -19.72 11.22 -2.25
C GLU A 45 -20.05 11.54 -3.70
N VAL A 46 -19.13 11.22 -4.61
CA VAL A 46 -19.24 11.54 -6.04
C VAL A 46 -19.37 10.31 -6.92
N ASP A 47 -18.99 9.16 -6.39
CA ASP A 47 -19.19 7.84 -6.96
C ASP A 47 -19.09 6.80 -5.84
N ASN A 48 -19.45 5.55 -6.09
CA ASN A 48 -19.44 4.48 -5.10
C ASN A 48 -18.05 4.32 -4.46
N GLY A 49 -17.95 4.68 -3.17
CA GLY A 49 -16.72 4.64 -2.38
C GLY A 49 -15.71 5.74 -2.71
N ILE A 50 -16.10 6.79 -3.46
CA ILE A 50 -15.24 7.94 -3.77
C ILE A 50 -15.82 9.19 -3.11
N TYR A 51 -15.07 9.73 -2.16
CA TYR A 51 -15.43 10.87 -1.32
C TYR A 51 -14.47 12.03 -1.57
N VAL A 52 -15.00 13.20 -1.84
CA VAL A 52 -14.19 14.38 -2.15
C VAL A 52 -14.46 15.53 -1.18
N ASP A 53 -13.49 16.43 -1.09
CA ASP A 53 -13.69 17.73 -0.44
C ASP A 53 -14.87 18.46 -1.08
N PRO A 54 -15.84 18.97 -0.28
CA PRO A 54 -16.96 19.74 -0.80
C PRO A 54 -16.54 21.00 -1.58
N GLU A 55 -15.32 21.51 -1.34
CA GLU A 55 -14.77 22.68 -2.03
C GLU A 55 -14.27 22.35 -3.45
N MET A 56 -14.13 21.07 -3.81
CA MET A 56 -13.78 20.67 -5.18
C MET A 56 -14.91 21.03 -6.15
N ASP A 57 -14.56 21.75 -7.19
CA ASP A 57 -15.52 22.07 -8.27
C ASP A 57 -15.81 20.83 -9.14
N ASP A 58 -16.82 20.93 -9.98
CA ASP A 58 -17.27 19.80 -10.81
C ASP A 58 -16.24 19.41 -11.88
N ILE A 59 -15.39 20.34 -12.33
CA ILE A 59 -14.32 20.05 -13.31
C ILE A 59 -13.22 19.25 -12.61
N GLU A 60 -12.80 19.65 -11.43
CA GLU A 60 -11.81 18.92 -10.62
C GLU A 60 -12.30 17.51 -10.30
N VAL A 61 -13.58 17.36 -9.95
CA VAL A 61 -14.18 16.04 -9.69
C VAL A 61 -14.19 15.17 -10.95
N GLN A 62 -14.58 15.70 -12.10
CA GLN A 62 -14.57 14.95 -13.36
C GLN A 62 -13.15 14.51 -13.76
N LEU A 63 -12.15 15.38 -13.59
CA LEU A 63 -10.74 15.03 -13.82
C LEU A 63 -10.25 13.95 -12.86
N LEU A 64 -10.63 14.03 -11.60
CA LEU A 64 -10.30 13.00 -10.61
C LEU A 64 -10.91 11.64 -10.99
N LEU A 65 -12.21 11.61 -11.32
CA LEU A 65 -12.89 10.37 -11.72
C LEU A 65 -12.26 9.75 -12.97
N LEU A 66 -11.91 10.57 -13.97
CA LEU A 66 -11.18 10.11 -15.16
C LEU A 66 -9.80 9.52 -14.79
N ASN A 67 -9.05 10.18 -13.89
CA ASN A 67 -7.76 9.68 -13.45
C ASN A 67 -7.90 8.36 -12.67
N ILE A 68 -8.94 8.20 -11.86
CA ILE A 68 -9.23 6.95 -11.14
C ILE A 68 -9.56 5.83 -12.13
N GLU A 69 -10.43 6.07 -13.10
CA GLU A 69 -10.78 5.11 -14.15
C GLU A 69 -9.53 4.65 -14.90
N GLN A 70 -8.73 5.59 -15.42
CA GLN A 70 -7.49 5.27 -16.13
C GLN A 70 -6.46 4.55 -15.26
N SER A 71 -6.44 4.80 -13.96
CA SER A 71 -5.57 4.09 -13.01
C SER A 71 -6.06 2.67 -12.77
N ARG A 72 -7.37 2.47 -12.65
CA ARG A 72 -7.98 1.13 -12.56
C ARG A 72 -7.70 0.31 -13.82
N ASP A 73 -7.80 0.92 -14.99
CA ASP A 73 -7.47 0.27 -16.27
C ASP A 73 -5.98 -0.14 -16.30
N ARG A 74 -5.07 0.74 -15.87
CA ARG A 74 -3.63 0.46 -15.79
C ARG A 74 -3.35 -0.72 -14.86
N VAL A 75 -3.95 -0.75 -13.68
CA VAL A 75 -3.80 -1.84 -12.71
C VAL A 75 -4.41 -3.13 -13.26
N SER A 76 -5.59 -3.04 -13.89
CA SER A 76 -6.25 -4.19 -14.52
C SER A 76 -5.43 -4.79 -15.66
N LEU A 77 -4.80 -3.97 -16.50
CA LEU A 77 -3.91 -4.43 -17.57
C LEU A 77 -2.65 -5.13 -17.03
N PHE A 78 -2.14 -4.66 -15.90
CA PHE A 78 -0.93 -5.24 -15.30
C PHE A 78 -1.21 -6.58 -14.59
N PHE A 79 -2.33 -6.69 -13.90
CA PHE A 79 -2.72 -7.86 -13.12
C PHE A 79 -3.78 -8.75 -13.80
N ASP A 80 -4.12 -8.50 -15.07
CA ASP A 80 -5.20 -9.13 -15.84
C ASP A 80 -6.62 -8.91 -15.26
N SER A 81 -6.71 -8.28 -14.11
CA SER A 81 -7.95 -7.87 -13.44
C SER A 81 -7.63 -6.96 -12.27
N ILE A 82 -8.61 -6.18 -11.83
CA ILE A 82 -8.55 -5.48 -10.55
C ILE A 82 -9.52 -6.15 -9.57
N THR A 83 -8.99 -6.60 -8.43
CA THR A 83 -9.78 -7.27 -7.38
C THR A 83 -10.01 -6.37 -6.17
N ALA A 84 -9.18 -5.33 -6.00
CA ALA A 84 -9.30 -4.37 -4.92
C ALA A 84 -10.41 -3.36 -5.19
N SER A 85 -11.13 -2.98 -4.13
CA SER A 85 -12.15 -1.92 -4.15
C SER A 85 -11.92 -0.97 -2.97
N PRO A 86 -10.84 -0.15 -3.00
CA PRO A 86 -10.57 0.79 -1.92
C PRO A 86 -11.59 1.91 -1.86
N THR A 87 -11.86 2.40 -0.65
CA THR A 87 -12.49 3.71 -0.48
C THR A 87 -11.46 4.80 -0.78
N ILE A 88 -11.83 5.77 -1.63
CA ILE A 88 -10.95 6.88 -2.02
C ILE A 88 -11.45 8.17 -1.38
N ILE A 89 -10.56 8.87 -0.69
CA ILE A 89 -10.81 10.18 -0.07
C ILE A 89 -9.86 11.16 -0.74
N ALA A 90 -10.37 12.19 -1.40
CA ALA A 90 -9.56 13.08 -2.20
C ALA A 90 -9.92 14.56 -1.96
N GLY A 91 -8.91 15.43 -2.04
CA GLY A 91 -9.15 16.87 -1.97
C GLY A 91 -7.90 17.71 -2.14
N PRO A 92 -8.09 18.99 -2.58
CA PRO A 92 -7.01 19.95 -2.73
C PRO A 92 -6.49 20.49 -1.40
N SER A 93 -7.26 20.30 -0.31
CA SER A 93 -6.94 20.82 1.01
C SER A 93 -5.94 19.93 1.75
N LYS A 94 -4.84 20.52 2.23
CA LYS A 94 -3.90 19.85 3.14
C LYS A 94 -4.56 19.45 4.47
N ASP A 95 -5.62 20.12 4.88
CA ASP A 95 -6.32 19.84 6.13
C ASP A 95 -7.13 18.55 6.04
N ILE A 96 -7.71 18.24 4.87
CA ILE A 96 -8.34 16.94 4.60
C ILE A 96 -7.30 15.84 4.67
N MET A 97 -6.19 16.00 3.97
CA MET A 97 -5.09 15.06 4.03
C MET A 97 -4.68 14.75 5.47
N LYS A 98 -4.46 15.80 6.26
CA LYS A 98 -4.07 15.70 7.67
C LYS A 98 -5.15 15.05 8.54
N LYS A 99 -6.42 15.39 8.31
CA LYS A 99 -7.57 14.82 9.04
C LYS A 99 -7.66 13.31 8.87
N TYR A 100 -7.38 12.80 7.67
CA TYR A 100 -7.42 11.38 7.33
C TYR A 100 -6.04 10.71 7.36
N GLY A 101 -5.04 11.37 7.94
CA GLY A 101 -3.74 10.80 8.29
C GLY A 101 -2.76 10.66 7.15
N ALA A 102 -2.98 11.32 6.04
CA ALA A 102 -1.98 11.37 5.00
C ALA A 102 -0.79 12.22 5.42
N ASN A 103 0.40 11.75 5.10
CA ASN A 103 1.63 12.48 5.32
C ASN A 103 1.70 13.62 4.30
N LEU A 104 1.90 14.86 4.79
CA LEU A 104 2.03 16.03 3.91
C LEU A 104 3.26 16.00 2.98
N ARG A 105 4.18 15.03 3.20
CA ARG A 105 5.35 14.79 2.34
C ARG A 105 5.05 13.82 1.21
N SER A 106 3.98 13.02 1.32
CA SER A 106 3.53 12.10 0.29
C SER A 106 2.28 12.63 -0.39
N PRO A 107 2.17 12.56 -1.72
CA PRO A 107 0.98 13.00 -2.45
C PRO A 107 -0.24 12.10 -2.25
N GLY A 108 -0.03 10.83 -1.91
CA GLY A 108 -1.03 9.83 -1.57
C GLY A 108 -0.65 9.04 -0.33
N MET A 109 -1.61 8.31 0.23
CA MET A 109 -1.43 7.41 1.35
C MET A 109 -2.49 6.32 1.30
N ASN A 110 -2.09 5.06 1.43
CA ASN A 110 -3.03 3.95 1.58
C ASN A 110 -3.06 3.46 3.04
N HIS A 111 -4.21 3.60 3.69
CA HIS A 111 -4.46 2.99 4.99
C HIS A 111 -5.03 1.58 4.78
N ILE A 112 -4.25 0.59 5.16
CA ILE A 112 -4.61 -0.81 5.06
C ILE A 112 -5.13 -1.29 6.41
N THR A 113 -6.34 -1.86 6.42
CA THR A 113 -6.99 -2.37 7.63
C THR A 113 -7.61 -3.74 7.34
N PHE A 114 -7.99 -4.46 8.39
CA PHE A 114 -8.74 -5.72 8.23
C PHE A 114 -10.15 -5.54 7.67
N LEU A 115 -10.69 -4.30 7.67
CA LEU A 115 -12.00 -3.95 7.11
C LEU A 115 -11.94 -3.48 5.67
N GLY A 116 -10.76 -3.23 5.13
CA GLY A 116 -10.56 -2.75 3.77
C GLY A 116 -9.38 -1.78 3.66
N THR A 117 -9.22 -1.23 2.48
CA THR A 117 -8.16 -0.26 2.14
C THR A 117 -8.77 1.11 1.84
N TYR A 118 -8.07 2.15 2.25
CA TYR A 118 -8.53 3.54 2.16
C TYR A 118 -7.42 4.40 1.59
N ILE A 119 -7.61 4.90 0.39
CA ILE A 119 -6.65 5.76 -0.30
C ILE A 119 -7.00 7.22 0.00
N VAL A 120 -6.05 7.96 0.54
CA VAL A 120 -6.18 9.39 0.81
C VAL A 120 -5.28 10.16 -0.14
N LEU A 121 -5.87 11.01 -0.98
CA LEU A 121 -5.20 11.76 -2.04
C LEU A 121 -5.24 13.26 -1.76
N GLY A 122 -4.08 13.89 -1.69
CA GLY A 122 -3.96 15.33 -1.55
C GLY A 122 -3.68 16.06 -2.87
N PRO A 123 -3.36 17.36 -2.80
CA PRO A 123 -3.23 18.21 -3.99
C PRO A 123 -2.26 17.65 -5.04
N GLY A 124 -1.17 17.03 -4.61
CA GLY A 124 -0.21 16.39 -5.51
C GLY A 124 -0.57 14.97 -5.94
N GLY A 125 -1.62 14.39 -5.36
CA GLY A 125 -2.02 12.98 -5.55
C GLY A 125 -3.18 12.76 -6.52
N LEU A 126 -3.83 13.83 -6.99
CA LEU A 126 -5.01 13.74 -7.84
C LEU A 126 -4.67 13.37 -9.30
N ASN A 127 -3.57 12.67 -9.52
CA ASN A 127 -3.10 12.27 -10.83
C ASN A 127 -2.98 10.76 -10.96
N ARG A 128 -3.00 10.28 -12.19
CA ARG A 128 -3.02 8.86 -12.53
C ARG A 128 -1.85 8.06 -11.94
N ASP A 129 -0.64 8.64 -11.87
CA ASP A 129 0.53 7.90 -11.42
C ASP A 129 0.48 7.61 -9.91
N VAL A 130 0.12 8.62 -9.11
CA VAL A 130 -0.10 8.43 -7.66
C VAL A 130 -1.28 7.49 -7.39
N ILE A 131 -2.39 7.67 -8.10
CA ILE A 131 -3.57 6.82 -7.91
C ILE A 131 -3.24 5.37 -8.26
N SER A 132 -2.51 5.12 -9.36
CA SER A 132 -2.09 3.76 -9.73
C SER A 132 -1.18 3.14 -8.67
N HIS A 133 -0.22 3.91 -8.13
CA HIS A 133 0.65 3.49 -7.05
C HIS A 133 -0.16 3.03 -5.82
N GLU A 134 -1.07 3.85 -5.34
CA GLU A 134 -1.89 3.53 -4.16
C GLU A 134 -2.86 2.35 -4.44
N LEU A 135 -3.37 2.23 -5.67
CA LEU A 135 -4.20 1.09 -6.06
C LEU A 135 -3.42 -0.23 -6.04
N VAL A 136 -2.13 -0.24 -6.40
CA VAL A 136 -1.30 -1.45 -6.34
C VAL A 136 -1.15 -1.96 -4.90
N HIS A 137 -0.98 -1.10 -3.91
CA HIS A 137 -0.99 -1.51 -2.50
C HIS A 137 -2.30 -2.20 -2.12
N SER A 138 -3.44 -1.63 -2.55
CA SER A 138 -4.75 -2.24 -2.32
C SER A 138 -4.90 -3.58 -3.03
N GLU A 139 -4.41 -3.69 -4.28
CA GLU A 139 -4.45 -4.91 -5.06
C GLU A 139 -3.57 -6.02 -4.46
N LEU A 140 -2.38 -5.68 -3.98
CA LEU A 140 -1.52 -6.63 -3.26
C LEU A 140 -2.25 -7.22 -2.05
N VAL A 141 -2.87 -6.36 -1.21
CA VAL A 141 -3.67 -6.82 -0.06
C VAL A 141 -4.80 -7.75 -0.49
N SER A 142 -5.53 -7.39 -1.55
CA SER A 142 -6.63 -8.20 -2.07
C SER A 142 -6.17 -9.59 -2.51
N ARG A 143 -4.97 -9.70 -3.12
CA ARG A 143 -4.43 -10.94 -3.66
C ARG A 143 -3.76 -11.81 -2.61
N VAL A 144 -2.96 -11.25 -1.69
CA VAL A 144 -2.24 -12.05 -0.68
C VAL A 144 -2.99 -12.18 0.64
N GLY A 145 -3.98 -11.34 0.89
CA GLY A 145 -4.72 -11.22 2.15
C GLY A 145 -4.03 -10.29 3.15
N TRP A 146 -4.85 -9.61 3.97
CA TRP A 146 -4.39 -8.61 4.94
C TRP A 146 -3.31 -9.14 5.90
N VAL A 147 -3.52 -10.32 6.49
CA VAL A 147 -2.56 -10.92 7.44
C VAL A 147 -1.20 -11.16 6.80
N ASN A 148 -1.17 -11.76 5.60
CA ASN A 148 0.08 -12.04 4.90
C ASN A 148 0.79 -10.73 4.51
N ARG A 149 0.05 -9.73 4.03
CA ARG A 149 0.63 -8.43 3.70
C ARG A 149 1.29 -7.79 4.92
N GLU A 150 0.61 -7.74 6.07
CA GLU A 150 1.12 -7.09 7.28
C GLU A 150 2.27 -7.83 7.95
N THR A 151 2.30 -9.17 7.84
CA THR A 151 3.24 -9.99 8.62
C THR A 151 4.37 -10.60 7.80
N LYS A 152 4.23 -10.67 6.47
CA LYS A 152 5.21 -11.36 5.62
C LYS A 152 5.81 -10.45 4.55
N ILE A 153 5.03 -9.53 3.93
CA ILE A 153 5.53 -8.73 2.82
C ILE A 153 6.48 -7.64 3.33
N PRO A 154 7.75 -7.63 2.90
CA PRO A 154 8.65 -6.55 3.26
C PRO A 154 8.31 -5.26 2.51
N THR A 155 8.60 -4.12 3.13
CA THR A 155 8.29 -2.79 2.59
C THR A 155 8.89 -2.58 1.19
N TRP A 156 10.12 -3.06 0.96
CA TRP A 156 10.75 -2.92 -0.35
C TRP A 156 9.99 -3.62 -1.47
N PHE A 157 9.33 -4.75 -1.19
CA PHE A 157 8.56 -5.46 -2.21
C PHE A 157 7.23 -4.76 -2.49
N ASP A 158 6.53 -4.34 -1.45
CA ASP A 158 5.26 -3.60 -1.55
C ASP A 158 5.46 -2.28 -2.32
N GLU A 159 6.41 -1.47 -1.90
CA GLU A 159 6.75 -0.20 -2.57
C GLU A 159 7.29 -0.43 -4.00
N GLY A 160 8.17 -1.40 -4.17
CA GLY A 160 8.73 -1.73 -5.49
C GLY A 160 7.66 -2.14 -6.49
N LEU A 161 6.67 -2.93 -6.06
CA LEU A 161 5.54 -3.34 -6.90
C LEU A 161 4.66 -2.14 -7.28
N ALA A 162 4.36 -1.27 -6.32
CA ALA A 162 3.58 -0.06 -6.56
C ALA A 162 4.27 0.89 -7.55
N LEU A 163 5.59 1.02 -7.47
CA LEU A 163 6.39 1.85 -8.38
C LEU A 163 6.40 1.35 -9.82
N MET A 164 6.14 0.09 -10.10
CA MET A 164 6.04 -0.42 -11.47
C MET A 164 4.92 0.25 -12.26
N LEU A 165 3.88 0.73 -11.58
CA LEU A 165 2.76 1.46 -12.19
C LEU A 165 2.77 2.97 -11.92
N ASP A 166 3.81 3.47 -11.28
CA ASP A 166 4.07 4.88 -11.04
C ASP A 166 5.10 5.40 -12.07
N TYR A 167 4.62 5.92 -13.18
CA TYR A 167 5.49 6.33 -14.29
C TYR A 167 6.35 7.57 -13.99
N ARG A 168 6.19 8.19 -12.81
CA ARG A 168 7.16 9.19 -12.31
C ARG A 168 8.56 8.59 -12.10
N TYR A 169 8.64 7.26 -11.98
CA TYR A 169 9.87 6.48 -11.81
C TYR A 169 10.30 5.69 -13.06
N ALA A 170 9.81 6.05 -14.24
CA ALA A 170 10.06 5.32 -15.50
C ALA A 170 11.55 5.09 -15.85
N ASN A 171 12.46 5.91 -15.32
CA ASN A 171 13.91 5.77 -15.53
C ASN A 171 14.65 5.26 -14.27
N SER A 172 14.01 4.38 -13.50
CA SER A 172 14.53 3.89 -12.21
C SER A 172 15.92 3.27 -12.28
N ASP A 173 16.27 2.53 -13.33
CA ASP A 173 17.62 1.94 -13.49
C ASP A 173 18.70 3.01 -13.63
N ALA A 174 18.48 4.01 -14.48
CA ALA A 174 19.40 5.12 -14.63
C ALA A 174 19.55 5.93 -13.34
N MET A 175 18.43 6.20 -12.67
CA MET A 175 18.41 6.86 -11.37
C MET A 175 19.15 6.03 -10.31
N TRP A 176 18.93 4.72 -10.27
CA TRP A 176 19.62 3.82 -9.34
C TRP A 176 21.13 3.82 -9.57
N MET A 177 21.58 3.65 -10.82
CA MET A 177 23.00 3.71 -11.14
C MET A 177 23.66 5.02 -10.73
N MET A 178 22.99 6.14 -10.99
CA MET A 178 23.46 7.47 -10.63
C MET A 178 23.52 7.65 -9.11
N LEU A 179 22.44 7.35 -8.42
CA LEU A 179 22.31 7.58 -6.97
C LEU A 179 23.20 6.65 -6.16
N THR A 180 23.35 5.39 -6.56
CA THR A 180 24.09 4.37 -5.82
C THR A 180 25.55 4.24 -6.27
N SER A 181 26.03 5.09 -7.16
CA SER A 181 27.36 4.96 -7.75
C SER A 181 27.59 3.57 -8.40
N ASN A 182 26.65 3.17 -9.24
CA ASN A 182 26.59 1.83 -9.88
C ASN A 182 26.51 0.68 -8.85
N GLY A 183 25.71 0.83 -7.81
CA GLY A 183 25.45 -0.17 -6.79
C GLY A 183 26.42 -0.17 -5.61
N LYS A 184 27.49 0.62 -5.64
CA LYS A 184 28.50 0.64 -4.55
C LYS A 184 27.92 1.09 -3.19
N ASN A 185 26.91 1.96 -3.22
CA ASN A 185 26.27 2.53 -2.05
C ASN A 185 24.79 2.11 -1.95
N ALA A 186 24.36 1.11 -2.72
CA ALA A 186 22.99 0.64 -2.66
C ALA A 186 22.71 0.02 -1.29
N PRO A 187 21.53 0.29 -0.69
CA PRO A 187 21.11 -0.44 0.49
C PRO A 187 20.86 -1.90 0.14
N GLU A 188 21.15 -2.79 1.09
CA GLU A 188 20.76 -4.20 0.98
C GLU A 188 19.25 -4.34 1.21
N LEU A 189 18.58 -5.25 0.49
CA LEU A 189 17.13 -5.44 0.61
C LEU A 189 16.64 -5.72 2.04
N PRO A 190 17.36 -6.53 2.88
CA PRO A 190 16.96 -6.70 4.28
C PRO A 190 16.92 -5.40 5.07
N GLU A 191 17.74 -4.41 4.72
CA GLU A 191 17.75 -3.09 5.36
C GLU A 191 16.53 -2.23 4.97
N LEU A 192 15.78 -2.64 3.94
CA LEU A 192 14.57 -1.99 3.45
C LEU A 192 13.29 -2.79 3.80
N ALA A 193 13.40 -3.80 4.67
CA ALA A 193 12.31 -4.73 4.95
C ALA A 193 11.16 -4.10 5.74
N ASN A 194 11.42 -3.12 6.60
CA ASN A 194 10.39 -2.44 7.38
C ASN A 194 10.34 -0.94 7.04
N MET A 195 9.18 -0.32 7.26
CA MET A 195 8.93 1.07 6.90
C MET A 195 9.86 2.07 7.59
N HIS A 196 10.24 1.83 8.85
CA HIS A 196 11.14 2.73 9.58
C HIS A 196 12.53 2.80 8.91
N ASP A 197 13.12 1.66 8.61
CA ASP A 197 14.43 1.59 7.98
C ASP A 197 14.37 2.04 6.51
N PHE A 198 13.31 1.69 5.78
CA PHE A 198 13.03 2.17 4.44
C PHE A 198 13.02 3.71 4.37
N MET A 199 12.31 4.36 5.29
CA MET A 199 12.23 5.83 5.37
C MET A 199 13.56 6.47 5.80
N ARG A 200 14.36 5.80 6.63
CA ARG A 200 15.70 6.27 7.02
C ARG A 200 16.64 6.42 5.81
N TYR A 201 16.57 5.49 4.84
CA TYR A 201 17.30 5.63 3.58
C TYR A 201 16.71 6.71 2.69
N THR A 202 15.40 6.87 2.68
CA THR A 202 14.70 7.94 1.96
C THR A 202 15.08 9.33 2.49
N GLU A 203 15.34 9.47 3.79
CA GLU A 203 15.82 10.74 4.37
C GLU A 203 17.25 11.10 3.93
N LYS A 204 18.11 10.11 3.71
CA LYS A 204 19.48 10.34 3.20
C LYS A 204 19.47 10.75 1.73
N SER A 205 18.61 10.16 0.93
CA SER A 205 18.37 10.48 -0.47
C SER A 205 16.93 10.11 -0.83
N PRO A 206 16.09 11.07 -1.27
CA PRO A 206 14.65 10.87 -1.42
C PRO A 206 14.22 9.67 -2.28
N PHE A 207 15.12 9.11 -3.08
CA PHE A 207 14.79 8.05 -4.03
C PHE A 207 15.56 6.75 -3.80
N PHE A 208 16.49 6.68 -2.84
CA PHE A 208 17.36 5.51 -2.67
C PHE A 208 16.61 4.20 -2.46
N SER A 209 15.75 4.16 -1.44
CA SER A 209 14.96 2.99 -1.13
C SER A 209 13.98 2.65 -2.25
N TYR A 210 13.32 3.66 -2.81
CA TYR A 210 12.34 3.48 -3.89
C TYR A 210 12.96 2.89 -5.16
N VAL A 211 14.05 3.49 -5.68
CA VAL A 211 14.67 2.98 -6.92
C VAL A 211 15.33 1.61 -6.73
N THR A 212 15.85 1.31 -5.53
CA THR A 212 16.40 -0.02 -5.22
C THR A 212 15.29 -1.07 -5.18
N SER A 213 14.18 -0.75 -4.54
CA SER A 213 13.00 -1.61 -4.47
C SER A 213 12.39 -1.87 -5.84
N MET A 214 12.14 -0.82 -6.61
CA MET A 214 11.60 -0.95 -7.97
C MET A 214 12.50 -1.78 -8.87
N ARG A 215 13.82 -1.57 -8.80
CA ARG A 215 14.77 -2.33 -9.60
C ARG A 215 14.71 -3.82 -9.31
N GLU A 216 14.66 -4.21 -8.04
CA GLU A 216 14.59 -5.62 -7.66
C GLU A 216 13.24 -6.23 -8.02
N VAL A 217 12.13 -5.55 -7.73
CA VAL A 217 10.80 -6.07 -8.08
C VAL A 217 10.62 -6.16 -9.59
N SER A 218 11.11 -5.19 -10.37
CA SER A 218 11.08 -5.26 -11.83
C SER A 218 11.91 -6.43 -12.37
N ARG A 219 13.10 -6.69 -11.79
CA ARG A 219 13.93 -7.85 -12.14
C ARG A 219 13.16 -9.14 -11.90
N TRP A 220 12.60 -9.31 -10.71
CA TRP A 220 11.83 -10.49 -10.33
C TRP A 220 10.59 -10.66 -11.21
N TRP A 221 9.82 -9.59 -11.41
CA TRP A 221 8.63 -9.61 -12.26
C TRP A 221 8.94 -10.00 -13.71
N ASN A 222 10.05 -9.54 -14.26
CA ASN A 222 10.49 -9.92 -15.62
C ASN A 222 10.82 -11.42 -15.74
N ILE A 223 11.13 -12.08 -14.64
CA ILE A 223 11.37 -13.54 -14.61
C ILE A 223 10.05 -14.28 -14.46
N VAL A 224 9.23 -13.91 -13.47
CA VAL A 224 8.08 -14.71 -13.06
C VAL A 224 6.78 -14.31 -13.75
N GLY A 225 6.63 -13.06 -14.15
CA GLY A 225 5.42 -12.52 -14.74
C GLY A 225 4.21 -12.58 -13.83
N LEU A 226 3.04 -12.37 -14.40
CA LEU A 226 1.77 -12.43 -13.68
C LEU A 226 1.45 -13.84 -13.16
N GLU A 227 1.76 -14.86 -13.93
CA GLU A 227 1.52 -16.26 -13.54
C GLU A 227 2.31 -16.62 -12.28
N GLY A 228 3.61 -16.27 -12.26
CA GLY A 228 4.45 -16.46 -11.08
C GLY A 228 4.03 -15.59 -9.89
N PHE A 229 3.59 -14.36 -10.12
CA PHE A 229 3.02 -13.54 -9.04
C PHE A 229 1.75 -14.16 -8.42
N ASN A 230 0.90 -14.76 -9.22
CA ASN A 230 -0.27 -15.47 -8.72
C ASN A 230 0.15 -16.70 -7.90
N GLU A 231 1.13 -17.47 -8.37
CA GLU A 231 1.69 -18.60 -7.62
C GLU A 231 2.33 -18.14 -6.29
N PHE A 232 3.14 -17.10 -6.32
CA PHE A 232 3.72 -16.48 -5.12
C PHE A 232 2.64 -16.11 -4.09
N SER A 233 1.54 -15.51 -4.56
CA SER A 233 0.41 -15.13 -3.71
C SER A 233 -0.27 -16.35 -3.07
N GLU A 234 -0.42 -17.43 -3.80
CA GLU A 234 -0.98 -18.69 -3.27
C GLU A 234 -0.04 -19.38 -2.27
N LEU A 235 1.27 -19.38 -2.51
CA LEU A 235 2.26 -19.91 -1.56
C LEU A 235 2.19 -19.16 -0.22
N LEU A 236 2.06 -17.82 -0.24
CA LEU A 236 1.87 -17.03 0.99
C LEU A 236 0.61 -17.42 1.75
N LYS A 237 -0.51 -17.67 1.04
CA LYS A 237 -1.77 -18.11 1.64
C LYS A 237 -1.68 -19.54 2.20
N GLN A 238 -0.86 -20.39 1.62
CA GLN A 238 -0.57 -21.73 2.11
C GLN A 238 0.34 -21.74 3.35
N GLY A 239 0.89 -20.59 3.75
CA GLY A 239 1.65 -20.45 4.98
C GLY A 239 3.15 -20.31 4.79
N TYR A 240 3.66 -20.37 3.58
CA TYR A 240 5.08 -20.12 3.31
C TYR A 240 5.49 -18.72 3.75
N SER A 241 6.76 -18.53 4.13
CA SER A 241 7.36 -17.22 4.36
C SER A 241 7.49 -16.45 3.04
N PHE A 242 7.75 -15.14 3.12
CA PHE A 242 8.02 -14.34 1.94
C PHE A 242 9.22 -14.88 1.16
N GLU A 243 10.32 -15.14 1.86
CA GLU A 243 11.57 -15.61 1.27
C GLU A 243 11.40 -16.94 0.55
N GLU A 244 10.69 -17.89 1.19
CA GLU A 244 10.42 -19.20 0.57
C GLU A 244 9.57 -19.04 -0.70
N ALA A 245 8.45 -18.31 -0.60
CA ALA A 245 7.56 -18.11 -1.75
C ALA A 245 8.27 -17.38 -2.90
N TYR A 246 9.04 -16.32 -2.58
CA TYR A 246 9.79 -15.53 -3.54
C TYR A 246 10.83 -16.37 -4.30
N GLN A 247 11.67 -17.14 -3.57
CA GLN A 247 12.72 -17.97 -4.14
C GLN A 247 12.16 -19.17 -4.92
N MET A 248 11.14 -19.84 -4.39
CA MET A 248 10.49 -20.96 -5.07
C MET A 248 9.91 -20.55 -6.42
N THR A 249 9.21 -19.42 -6.44
CA THR A 249 8.63 -18.89 -7.66
C THR A 249 9.74 -18.48 -8.64
N GLU A 250 10.71 -17.71 -8.22
CA GLU A 250 11.81 -17.28 -9.09
C GLU A 250 12.55 -18.48 -9.69
N SER A 251 12.89 -19.49 -8.87
CA SER A 251 13.61 -20.68 -9.34
C SER A 251 12.82 -21.47 -10.40
N ARG A 252 11.50 -21.57 -10.23
CA ARG A 252 10.62 -22.27 -11.17
C ARG A 252 10.57 -21.61 -12.54
N TYR A 253 10.50 -20.29 -12.57
CA TYR A 253 10.39 -19.54 -13.82
C TYR A 253 11.74 -19.21 -14.45
N THR A 254 12.85 -19.25 -13.70
CA THR A 254 14.21 -19.15 -14.25
C THR A 254 14.64 -20.44 -14.96
N PHE A 255 14.25 -21.60 -14.39
CA PHE A 255 14.55 -22.92 -14.93
C PHE A 255 13.24 -23.70 -15.14
N PRO A 256 12.39 -23.31 -16.12
CA PRO A 256 11.18 -24.04 -16.37
C PRO A 256 11.55 -25.51 -16.66
N ASP A 257 10.88 -26.43 -15.96
CA ASP A 257 11.04 -27.86 -16.19
C ASP A 257 10.73 -28.14 -17.67
N VAL A 258 11.77 -28.30 -18.48
CA VAL A 258 11.65 -28.67 -19.89
C VAL A 258 11.20 -30.10 -19.89
N GLY A 259 9.89 -30.27 -19.93
CA GLY A 259 9.05 -31.43 -19.82
C GLY A 259 9.69 -32.81 -19.88
N LYS A 260 9.32 -33.63 -18.90
CA LYS A 260 9.33 -35.07 -19.06
C LYS A 260 8.15 -35.51 -19.91
#